data_abc4c86ce087397ab2adf452bfd9542a
#
_entry.id   abc4c86ce087397ab2adf452bfd9542a
#
_cell.length_a   1.000
_cell.length_b   1.000
_cell.length_c   1.000
_cell.angle_alpha   90.00
_cell.angle_beta   90.00
_cell.angle_gamma   90.00
#
_symmetry.space_group_name_H-M   'P 1'
#
loop_
_entity.id
_entity.type
_entity.pdbx_description
1 polymer ?
#
loop_
_entity_poly.entity_id
_entity_poly.type
_entity_poly.pdbx_seq_one_letter_code
_entity_poly.pdbx_strand_id
1 'polypeptide(L)'
;MEYLSILVPIASYWHTVLSNYLFAFITHNTFGFTCLVVFVYSLIQKANHHSLFGAWTVNIFGVFFHELAHAIVGCVLCAKPNKFIIIPRNILIQNKSYYNLGRVEFDNLRWFNVFPTALAPLLLLPFAYYLEQHYWEFSFVKHSLGWLVLYVYLQIVLIINAIPSIIDFQEAFKSTIGLIIWTFFLGICIKYNNINIDILKQLL
;
A
#
# COMPACT_ATOMS: atom_id res chain seq x y z
N MET A 1 -44.89 -5.02 17.15
CA MET A 1 -43.54 -5.63 17.36
C MET A 1 -43.38 -7.00 16.67
N GLU A 2 -44.43 -7.74 16.37
CA GLU A 2 -44.36 -9.05 15.69
C GLU A 2 -43.79 -9.01 14.25
N TYR A 3 -44.07 -7.96 13.46
CA TYR A 3 -43.56 -7.88 12.09
C TYR A 3 -42.04 -7.72 12.00
N LEU A 4 -41.40 -7.11 13.00
CA LEU A 4 -39.96 -6.99 13.05
C LEU A 4 -39.23 -8.32 13.29
N SER A 5 -39.84 -9.23 14.06
CA SER A 5 -39.28 -10.56 14.33
C SER A 5 -39.26 -11.49 13.12
N ILE A 6 -40.12 -11.23 12.13
CA ILE A 6 -40.17 -11.99 10.85
C ILE A 6 -39.25 -11.35 9.81
N LEU A 7 -39.18 -10.01 9.77
CA LEU A 7 -38.40 -9.30 8.74
C LEU A 7 -36.89 -9.44 8.95
N VAL A 8 -36.42 -9.47 10.20
CA VAL A 8 -34.99 -9.59 10.51
C VAL A 8 -34.36 -10.89 9.98
N PRO A 9 -34.95 -12.09 10.22
CA PRO A 9 -34.38 -13.33 9.68
C PRO A 9 -34.48 -13.42 8.16
N ILE A 10 -35.51 -12.85 7.55
CA ILE A 10 -35.64 -12.80 6.07
C ILE A 10 -34.54 -11.89 5.49
N ALA A 11 -34.35 -10.70 6.05
CA ALA A 11 -33.32 -9.78 5.61
C ALA A 11 -31.91 -10.38 5.78
N SER A 12 -31.64 -11.06 6.91
CA SER A 12 -30.36 -11.73 7.14
C SER A 12 -30.11 -12.89 6.17
N TYR A 13 -31.14 -13.65 5.85
CA TYR A 13 -31.07 -14.74 4.87
C TYR A 13 -30.71 -14.20 3.47
N TRP A 14 -31.45 -13.20 2.98
CA TRP A 14 -31.16 -12.58 1.69
C TRP A 14 -29.80 -11.90 1.64
N HIS A 15 -29.38 -11.24 2.70
CA HIS A 15 -28.03 -10.68 2.81
C HIS A 15 -26.98 -11.78 2.65
N THR A 16 -27.13 -12.91 3.33
CA THR A 16 -26.18 -14.04 3.26
C THR A 16 -26.16 -14.68 1.86
N VAL A 17 -27.34 -14.92 1.27
CA VAL A 17 -27.44 -15.49 -0.08
C VAL A 17 -26.81 -14.54 -1.10
N LEU A 18 -27.16 -13.26 -1.07
CA LEU A 18 -26.65 -12.27 -2.02
C LEU A 18 -25.13 -12.06 -1.87
N SER A 19 -24.63 -12.00 -0.63
CA SER A 19 -23.18 -11.85 -0.38
C SER A 19 -22.41 -13.06 -0.89
N ASN A 20 -22.91 -14.29 -0.70
CA ASN A 20 -22.26 -15.50 -1.20
C ASN A 20 -22.23 -15.55 -2.73
N TYR A 21 -23.33 -15.20 -3.40
CA TYR A 21 -23.37 -15.16 -4.87
C TYR A 21 -22.45 -14.07 -5.44
N LEU A 22 -22.48 -12.86 -4.88
CA LEU A 22 -21.61 -11.77 -5.29
C LEU A 22 -20.13 -12.10 -5.03
N PHE A 23 -19.84 -12.69 -3.88
CA PHE A 23 -18.51 -13.12 -3.54
C PHE A 23 -17.99 -14.18 -4.53
N ALA A 24 -18.78 -15.21 -4.82
CA ALA A 24 -18.43 -16.24 -5.78
C ALA A 24 -18.25 -15.65 -7.20
N PHE A 25 -19.16 -14.76 -7.63
CA PHE A 25 -19.05 -14.09 -8.93
C PHE A 25 -17.77 -13.27 -9.06
N ILE A 26 -17.43 -12.48 -8.03
CA ILE A 26 -16.25 -11.60 -8.05
C ILE A 26 -14.97 -12.44 -7.98
N THR A 27 -14.91 -13.47 -7.14
CA THR A 27 -13.68 -14.25 -6.92
C THR A 27 -13.39 -15.28 -8.01
N HIS A 28 -14.43 -15.83 -8.65
CA HIS A 28 -14.25 -16.81 -9.73
C HIS A 28 -14.30 -16.18 -11.13
N ASN A 29 -14.67 -14.91 -11.23
CA ASN A 29 -14.77 -14.18 -12.49
C ASN A 29 -13.77 -13.02 -12.49
N THR A 30 -12.69 -13.14 -13.28
CA THR A 30 -11.67 -12.08 -13.43
C THR A 30 -12.27 -10.74 -13.85
N PHE A 31 -13.32 -10.74 -14.68
CA PHE A 31 -14.04 -9.54 -15.07
C PHE A 31 -14.73 -8.87 -13.88
N GLY A 32 -15.46 -9.64 -13.05
CA GLY A 32 -16.14 -9.12 -11.86
C GLY A 32 -15.16 -8.53 -10.84
N PHE A 33 -14.02 -9.20 -10.62
CA PHE A 33 -12.96 -8.69 -9.75
C PHE A 33 -12.34 -7.40 -10.31
N THR A 34 -12.06 -7.34 -11.61
CA THR A 34 -11.55 -6.13 -12.26
C THR A 34 -12.52 -4.96 -12.13
N CYS A 35 -13.83 -5.20 -12.31
CA CYS A 35 -14.86 -4.18 -12.10
C CYS A 35 -14.86 -3.65 -10.67
N LEU A 36 -14.71 -4.53 -9.66
CA LEU A 36 -14.61 -4.12 -8.25
C LEU A 36 -13.36 -3.25 -8.01
N VAL A 37 -12.21 -3.65 -8.53
CA VAL A 37 -10.97 -2.89 -8.41
C VAL A 37 -11.12 -1.49 -9.03
N VAL A 38 -11.64 -1.41 -10.26
CA VAL A 38 -11.88 -0.14 -10.96
C VAL A 38 -12.87 0.74 -10.19
N PHE A 39 -13.94 0.14 -9.66
CA PHE A 39 -14.93 0.86 -8.86
C PHE A 39 -14.32 1.47 -7.59
N VAL A 40 -13.63 0.65 -6.78
CA VAL A 40 -12.97 1.11 -5.55
C VAL A 40 -11.91 2.18 -5.86
N TYR A 41 -11.09 1.96 -6.90
CA TYR A 41 -10.11 2.95 -7.35
C TYR A 41 -10.76 4.28 -7.74
N SER A 42 -11.88 4.25 -8.48
CA SER A 42 -12.62 5.44 -8.89
C SER A 42 -13.17 6.23 -7.68
N LEU A 43 -13.66 5.52 -6.64
CA LEU A 43 -14.09 6.15 -5.39
C LEU A 43 -12.95 6.86 -4.67
N ILE A 44 -11.79 6.21 -4.59
CA ILE A 44 -10.58 6.79 -4.00
C ILE A 44 -10.16 8.05 -4.77
N GLN A 45 -10.10 7.99 -6.09
CA GLN A 45 -9.75 9.13 -6.93
C GLN A 45 -10.74 10.29 -6.78
N LYS A 46 -12.03 10.00 -6.75
CA LYS A 46 -13.06 11.02 -6.53
C LYS A 46 -12.89 11.71 -5.18
N ALA A 47 -12.62 10.96 -4.11
CA ALA A 47 -12.36 11.51 -2.79
C ALA A 47 -11.12 12.42 -2.78
N ASN A 48 -10.05 12.02 -3.47
CA ASN A 48 -8.80 12.79 -3.56
C ASN A 48 -8.97 14.15 -4.26
N HIS A 49 -9.92 14.26 -5.21
CA HIS A 49 -10.15 15.51 -5.93
C HIS A 49 -10.95 16.56 -5.17
N HIS A 50 -11.69 16.19 -4.13
CA HIS A 50 -12.63 17.11 -3.47
C HIS A 50 -12.05 17.95 -2.35
N SER A 51 -11.13 17.40 -1.56
CA SER A 51 -10.52 18.16 -0.46
C SER A 51 -9.27 17.46 0.08
N LEU A 52 -8.36 18.26 0.69
CA LEU A 52 -7.19 17.74 1.40
C LEU A 52 -7.57 16.73 2.48
N PHE A 53 -8.63 17.03 3.25
CA PHE A 53 -9.10 16.15 4.31
C PHE A 53 -9.72 14.87 3.75
N GLY A 54 -10.48 14.94 2.65
CA GLY A 54 -11.02 13.77 1.96
C GLY A 54 -9.92 12.86 1.41
N ALA A 55 -8.92 13.44 0.76
CA ALA A 55 -7.76 12.71 0.26
C ALA A 55 -7.01 11.99 1.40
N TRP A 56 -6.82 12.66 2.52
CA TRP A 56 -6.15 12.10 3.68
C TRP A 56 -6.96 10.97 4.34
N THR A 57 -8.26 11.16 4.59
CA THR A 57 -9.10 10.14 5.26
C THR A 57 -9.20 8.86 4.45
N VAL A 58 -9.30 8.96 3.12
CA VAL A 58 -9.36 7.79 2.24
C VAL A 58 -8.00 7.09 2.12
N ASN A 59 -6.91 7.84 2.22
CA ASN A 59 -5.55 7.29 2.07
C ASN A 59 -4.81 7.08 3.40
N ILE A 60 -5.46 7.28 4.56
CA ILE A 60 -4.78 7.28 5.87
C ILE A 60 -3.91 6.04 6.11
N PHE A 61 -4.39 4.85 5.75
CA PHE A 61 -3.61 3.62 5.87
C PHE A 61 -2.41 3.62 4.92
N GLY A 62 -2.58 4.08 3.68
CA GLY A 62 -1.49 4.16 2.72
C GLY A 62 -0.42 5.16 3.15
N VAL A 63 -0.83 6.34 3.59
CA VAL A 63 0.08 7.36 4.15
C VAL A 63 0.81 6.81 5.37
N PHE A 64 0.09 6.13 6.28
CA PHE A 64 0.70 5.52 7.45
C PHE A 64 1.78 4.52 7.06
N PHE A 65 1.49 3.56 6.17
CA PHE A 65 2.45 2.56 5.73
C PHE A 65 3.60 3.16 4.90
N HIS A 66 3.33 4.21 4.11
CA HIS A 66 4.35 4.95 3.39
C HIS A 66 5.39 5.56 4.35
N GLU A 67 4.91 6.35 5.31
CA GLU A 67 5.79 6.96 6.31
C GLU A 67 6.45 5.92 7.23
N LEU A 68 5.74 4.85 7.55
CA LEU A 68 6.28 3.74 8.33
C LEU A 68 7.44 3.05 7.59
N ALA A 69 7.34 2.87 6.28
CA ALA A 69 8.43 2.30 5.48
C ALA A 69 9.69 3.17 5.57
N HIS A 70 9.55 4.51 5.41
CA HIS A 70 10.66 5.44 5.64
C HIS A 70 11.27 5.31 7.04
N ALA A 71 10.42 5.26 8.07
CA ALA A 71 10.87 5.17 9.45
C ALA A 71 11.61 3.85 9.72
N ILE A 72 11.08 2.71 9.27
CA ILE A 72 11.71 1.39 9.48
C ILE A 72 13.07 1.33 8.79
N VAL A 73 13.14 1.66 7.49
CA VAL A 73 14.40 1.63 6.75
C VAL A 73 15.40 2.62 7.34
N GLY A 74 14.92 3.82 7.71
CA GLY A 74 15.74 4.83 8.37
C GLY A 74 16.29 4.35 9.74
N CYS A 75 15.50 3.63 10.54
CA CYS A 75 15.97 3.02 11.79
C CYS A 75 17.05 1.97 11.51
N VAL A 76 16.82 1.04 10.60
CA VAL A 76 17.76 -0.04 10.25
C VAL A 76 19.09 0.53 9.74
N LEU A 77 19.04 1.62 8.98
CA LEU A 77 20.23 2.26 8.41
C LEU A 77 20.80 3.40 9.26
N CYS A 78 20.40 3.50 10.52
CA CYS A 78 20.87 4.50 11.49
C CYS A 78 20.65 5.97 11.03
N ALA A 79 19.61 6.23 10.25
CA ALA A 79 19.23 7.59 9.84
C ALA A 79 18.56 8.39 10.97
N LYS A 80 18.20 7.73 12.09
CA LYS A 80 17.61 8.32 13.30
C LYS A 80 16.33 9.11 13.00
N PRO A 81 15.19 8.45 12.74
CA PRO A 81 13.92 9.14 12.60
C PRO A 81 13.59 9.87 13.91
N ASN A 82 13.29 11.17 13.80
CA ASN A 82 13.03 12.06 14.94
C ASN A 82 11.53 12.38 15.05
N LYS A 83 10.86 12.65 13.92
CA LYS A 83 9.45 12.98 13.92
C LYS A 83 8.69 12.15 12.89
N PHE A 84 7.53 11.67 13.30
CA PHE A 84 6.59 10.95 12.47
C PHE A 84 5.26 11.74 12.43
N ILE A 85 4.95 12.34 11.29
CA ILE A 85 3.81 13.25 11.14
C ILE A 85 2.89 12.69 10.05
N ILE A 86 1.61 12.48 10.40
CA ILE A 86 0.55 12.00 9.48
C ILE A 86 -0.51 13.10 9.25
N ILE A 87 -0.23 14.33 9.69
CA ILE A 87 -1.18 15.42 9.58
C ILE A 87 -1.03 16.07 8.18
N PRO A 88 -2.10 16.13 7.38
CA PRO A 88 -2.05 16.68 6.04
C PRO A 88 -1.78 18.18 6.06
N ARG A 89 -0.94 18.63 5.13
CA ARG A 89 -0.60 20.05 4.96
C ARG A 89 -0.51 20.40 3.47
N ASN A 90 -0.86 21.64 3.15
CA ASN A 90 -0.56 22.22 1.85
C ASN A 90 0.89 22.73 1.85
N ILE A 91 1.66 22.33 0.87
CA ILE A 91 3.01 22.83 0.61
C ILE A 91 3.08 23.49 -0.77
N LEU A 92 3.88 24.54 -0.88
CA LEU A 92 4.14 25.22 -2.14
C LEU A 92 5.50 24.77 -2.65
N ILE A 93 5.53 24.12 -3.80
CA ILE A 93 6.78 23.78 -4.51
C ILE A 93 6.72 24.46 -5.88
N GLN A 94 7.68 25.31 -6.18
CA GLN A 94 7.77 26.04 -7.46
C GLN A 94 6.45 26.74 -7.84
N ASN A 95 5.83 27.46 -6.90
CA ASN A 95 4.54 28.14 -7.04
C ASN A 95 3.33 27.24 -7.37
N LYS A 96 3.46 25.92 -7.22
CA LYS A 96 2.34 24.97 -7.29
C LYS A 96 2.02 24.43 -5.90
N SER A 97 0.73 24.37 -5.59
CA SER A 97 0.24 23.79 -4.33
C SER A 97 0.19 22.26 -4.44
N TYR A 98 0.83 21.58 -3.52
CA TYR A 98 0.80 20.11 -3.38
C TYR A 98 0.29 19.73 -2.01
N TYR A 99 -0.43 18.61 -1.96
CA TYR A 99 -0.84 18.01 -0.69
C TYR A 99 0.30 17.15 -0.16
N ASN A 100 0.82 17.50 1.01
CA ASN A 100 1.68 16.61 1.79
C ASN A 100 0.79 15.95 2.85
N LEU A 101 0.60 14.64 2.73
CA LEU A 101 -0.29 13.87 3.58
C LEU A 101 0.41 13.31 4.81
N GLY A 102 1.73 13.13 4.75
CA GLY A 102 2.57 12.65 5.84
C GLY A 102 4.04 13.05 5.65
N ARG A 103 4.86 12.87 6.69
CA ARG A 103 6.30 13.13 6.65
C ARG A 103 7.04 12.48 7.81
N VAL A 104 8.21 11.88 7.53
CA VAL A 104 9.19 11.50 8.53
C VAL A 104 10.40 12.43 8.46
N GLU A 105 10.84 12.96 9.60
CA GLU A 105 12.08 13.76 9.70
C GLU A 105 13.18 12.90 10.28
N PHE A 106 14.40 13.07 9.76
CA PHE A 106 15.57 12.31 10.16
C PHE A 106 16.71 13.24 10.59
N ASP A 107 17.40 12.87 11.69
CA ASP A 107 18.53 13.67 12.23
C ASP A 107 19.88 13.28 11.62
N ASN A 108 19.99 12.11 10.97
CA ASN A 108 21.27 11.59 10.53
C ASN A 108 21.20 10.97 9.12
N LEU A 109 20.73 11.78 8.16
CA LEU A 109 20.82 11.38 6.76
C LEU A 109 22.24 11.56 6.24
N ARG A 110 22.82 10.50 5.70
CA ARG A 110 24.16 10.44 5.14
C ARG A 110 24.12 9.88 3.72
N TRP A 111 25.23 10.01 3.01
CA TRP A 111 25.36 9.55 1.62
C TRP A 111 24.98 8.08 1.39
N PHE A 112 25.16 7.19 2.38
CA PHE A 112 24.89 5.76 2.26
C PHE A 112 23.43 5.38 2.62
N ASN A 113 22.75 6.16 3.47
CA ASN A 113 21.42 5.81 3.95
C ASN A 113 20.30 6.65 3.33
N VAL A 114 20.60 7.82 2.75
CA VAL A 114 19.58 8.71 2.18
C VAL A 114 18.82 8.04 1.04
N PHE A 115 19.51 7.38 0.11
CA PHE A 115 18.91 6.75 -1.05
C PHE A 115 17.88 5.65 -0.68
N PRO A 116 18.25 4.60 0.09
CA PRO A 116 17.31 3.55 0.46
C PRO A 116 16.21 4.04 1.42
N THR A 117 16.50 5.00 2.29
CA THR A 117 15.49 5.58 3.18
C THR A 117 14.44 6.37 2.37
N ALA A 118 14.86 7.15 1.39
CA ALA A 118 13.95 7.92 0.55
C ALA A 118 13.11 7.03 -0.40
N LEU A 119 13.64 5.90 -0.86
CA LEU A 119 12.91 4.96 -1.71
C LEU A 119 12.23 3.81 -0.93
N ALA A 120 12.24 3.88 0.40
CA ALA A 120 11.65 2.86 1.25
C ALA A 120 10.17 2.53 0.96
N PRO A 121 9.29 3.47 0.55
CA PRO A 121 7.92 3.15 0.20
C PRO A 121 7.77 2.11 -0.91
N LEU A 122 8.76 1.94 -1.79
CA LEU A 122 8.75 0.85 -2.78
C LEU A 122 8.62 -0.54 -2.16
N LEU A 123 8.99 -0.70 -0.87
CA LEU A 123 8.79 -1.95 -0.12
C LEU A 123 7.32 -2.30 0.10
N LEU A 124 6.41 -1.36 -0.09
CA LEU A 124 4.97 -1.64 -0.04
C LEU A 124 4.51 -2.54 -1.19
N LEU A 125 5.22 -2.55 -2.34
CA LEU A 125 4.90 -3.45 -3.46
C LEU A 125 5.11 -4.93 -3.10
N PRO A 126 6.29 -5.37 -2.63
CA PRO A 126 6.46 -6.76 -2.18
C PRO A 126 5.58 -7.08 -0.96
N PHE A 127 5.27 -6.11 -0.11
CA PHE A 127 4.33 -6.30 0.99
C PHE A 127 2.89 -6.52 0.48
N ALA A 128 2.42 -5.74 -0.50
CA ALA A 128 1.12 -5.94 -1.13
C ALA A 128 1.04 -7.32 -1.80
N TYR A 129 2.11 -7.74 -2.50
CA TYR A 129 2.21 -9.08 -3.09
C TYR A 129 2.17 -10.18 -2.03
N TYR A 130 2.88 -10.04 -0.92
CA TYR A 130 2.84 -10.98 0.20
C TYR A 130 1.42 -11.12 0.78
N LEU A 131 0.71 -10.00 0.96
CA LEU A 131 -0.68 -10.00 1.41
C LEU A 131 -1.60 -10.72 0.41
N GLU A 132 -1.37 -10.57 -0.90
CA GLU A 132 -2.13 -11.28 -1.93
C GLU A 132 -1.98 -12.79 -1.81
N GLN A 133 -0.75 -13.28 -1.66
CA GLN A 133 -0.48 -14.71 -1.56
C GLN A 133 -1.14 -15.34 -0.34
N HIS A 134 -1.22 -14.62 0.78
CA HIS A 134 -1.74 -15.14 2.05
C HIS A 134 -3.21 -14.76 2.33
N TYR A 135 -3.82 -13.95 1.48
CA TYR A 135 -5.20 -13.48 1.69
C TYR A 135 -6.20 -14.64 1.90
N TRP A 136 -6.08 -15.68 1.10
CA TRP A 136 -6.99 -16.80 1.12
C TRP A 136 -6.76 -17.79 2.29
N GLU A 137 -5.65 -17.67 2.98
CA GLU A 137 -5.34 -18.47 4.16
C GLU A 137 -6.15 -18.02 5.39
N PHE A 138 -6.56 -16.76 5.42
CA PHE A 138 -7.37 -16.21 6.51
C PHE A 138 -8.82 -16.72 6.42
N SER A 139 -9.19 -17.63 7.33
CA SER A 139 -10.50 -18.33 7.31
C SER A 139 -11.72 -17.41 7.44
N PHE A 140 -11.58 -16.27 8.13
CA PHE A 140 -12.66 -15.28 8.29
C PHE A 140 -12.94 -14.47 7.01
N VAL A 141 -12.04 -14.50 6.03
CA VAL A 141 -12.15 -13.76 4.78
C VAL A 141 -12.99 -14.54 3.75
N LYS A 142 -13.02 -15.88 3.83
CA LYS A 142 -13.53 -16.76 2.77
C LYS A 142 -15.00 -16.57 2.41
N HIS A 143 -15.81 -15.87 3.22
CA HIS A 143 -17.26 -15.79 3.05
C HIS A 143 -17.88 -14.40 3.27
N SER A 144 -17.06 -13.33 3.33
CA SER A 144 -17.59 -11.99 3.57
C SER A 144 -17.20 -11.01 2.47
N LEU A 145 -18.22 -10.46 1.79
CA LEU A 145 -18.03 -9.40 0.79
C LEU A 145 -17.33 -8.16 1.41
N GLY A 146 -17.63 -7.85 2.67
CA GLY A 146 -17.00 -6.72 3.37
C GLY A 146 -15.48 -6.87 3.48
N TRP A 147 -14.99 -8.06 3.82
CA TRP A 147 -13.56 -8.35 3.87
C TRP A 147 -12.90 -8.30 2.50
N LEU A 148 -13.59 -8.77 1.46
CA LEU A 148 -13.09 -8.67 0.09
C LEU A 148 -12.94 -7.20 -0.34
N VAL A 149 -13.94 -6.36 -0.07
CA VAL A 149 -13.87 -4.91 -0.37
C VAL A 149 -12.73 -4.24 0.41
N LEU A 150 -12.59 -4.57 1.70
CA LEU A 150 -11.49 -4.06 2.52
C LEU A 150 -10.12 -4.49 1.97
N TYR A 151 -9.98 -5.75 1.57
CA TYR A 151 -8.76 -6.24 0.94
C TYR A 151 -8.41 -5.49 -0.35
N VAL A 152 -9.38 -5.34 -1.27
CA VAL A 152 -9.19 -4.60 -2.52
C VAL A 152 -8.81 -3.15 -2.23
N TYR A 153 -9.47 -2.52 -1.26
CA TYR A 153 -9.12 -1.17 -0.81
C TYR A 153 -7.67 -1.09 -0.31
N LEU A 154 -7.26 -2.00 0.58
CA LEU A 154 -5.90 -2.03 1.11
C LEU A 154 -4.86 -2.27 0.01
N GLN A 155 -5.11 -3.18 -0.92
CA GLN A 155 -4.21 -3.43 -2.05
C GLN A 155 -4.03 -2.17 -2.91
N ILE A 156 -5.12 -1.51 -3.28
CA ILE A 156 -5.06 -0.29 -4.09
C ILE A 156 -4.30 0.81 -3.36
N VAL A 157 -4.61 1.02 -2.08
CA VAL A 157 -4.00 2.07 -1.26
C VAL A 157 -2.49 1.80 -1.06
N LEU A 158 -2.08 0.55 -0.80
CA LEU A 158 -0.67 0.18 -0.68
C LEU A 158 0.09 0.40 -1.99
N ILE A 159 -0.47 -0.03 -3.12
CA ILE A 159 0.17 0.11 -4.44
C ILE A 159 0.32 1.59 -4.82
N ILE A 160 -0.72 2.41 -4.63
CA ILE A 160 -0.67 3.85 -4.95
C ILE A 160 0.39 4.55 -4.08
N ASN A 161 0.41 4.25 -2.77
CA ASN A 161 1.34 4.88 -1.85
C ASN A 161 2.73 4.22 -1.82
N ALA A 162 2.97 3.17 -2.59
CA ALA A 162 4.30 2.63 -2.83
C ALA A 162 5.15 3.56 -3.72
N ILE A 163 4.51 4.43 -4.49
CA ILE A 163 5.22 5.38 -5.36
C ILE A 163 5.81 6.49 -4.48
N PRO A 164 7.16 6.65 -4.47
CA PRO A 164 7.80 7.72 -3.72
C PRO A 164 7.32 9.09 -4.20
N SER A 165 7.20 10.04 -3.27
CA SER A 165 6.82 11.41 -3.60
C SER A 165 7.93 12.13 -4.40
N ILE A 166 7.60 13.27 -5.01
CA ILE A 166 8.60 14.11 -5.69
C ILE A 166 9.72 14.52 -4.72
N ILE A 167 9.38 14.76 -3.46
CA ILE A 167 10.35 15.12 -2.42
C ILE A 167 11.27 13.95 -2.13
N ASP A 168 10.74 12.73 -2.02
CA ASP A 168 11.53 11.52 -1.78
C ASP A 168 12.51 11.26 -2.91
N PHE A 169 12.08 11.43 -4.16
CA PHE A 169 12.99 11.35 -5.31
C PHE A 169 14.07 12.41 -5.26
N GLN A 170 13.72 13.67 -4.92
CA GLN A 170 14.72 14.72 -4.77
C GLN A 170 15.74 14.40 -3.68
N GLU A 171 15.30 13.87 -2.54
CA GLU A 171 16.20 13.43 -1.46
C GLU A 171 17.07 12.23 -1.90
N ALA A 172 16.49 11.21 -2.54
CA ALA A 172 17.21 10.04 -3.02
C ALA A 172 18.38 10.41 -3.94
N PHE A 173 18.16 11.35 -4.86
CA PHE A 173 19.16 11.76 -5.85
C PHE A 173 20.19 12.78 -5.33
N LYS A 174 20.07 13.26 -4.08
CA LYS A 174 21.12 14.12 -3.48
C LYS A 174 22.46 13.39 -3.30
N SER A 175 22.44 12.06 -3.17
CA SER A 175 23.65 11.24 -3.00
C SER A 175 23.90 10.34 -4.22
N THR A 176 24.64 10.83 -5.19
CA THR A 176 25.05 10.02 -6.35
C THR A 176 25.85 8.78 -5.95
N ILE A 177 26.72 8.90 -4.94
CA ILE A 177 27.51 7.76 -4.42
C ILE A 177 26.60 6.72 -3.80
N GLY A 178 25.63 7.12 -2.98
CA GLY A 178 24.64 6.22 -2.39
C GLY A 178 23.83 5.50 -3.45
N LEU A 179 23.38 6.21 -4.48
CA LEU A 179 22.65 5.63 -5.60
C LEU A 179 23.47 4.52 -6.29
N ILE A 180 24.74 4.78 -6.65
CA ILE A 180 25.61 3.81 -7.33
C ILE A 180 25.77 2.55 -6.47
N ILE A 181 26.11 2.71 -5.18
CA ILE A 181 26.36 1.60 -4.28
C ILE A 181 25.10 0.74 -4.10
N TRP A 182 23.96 1.36 -3.86
CA TRP A 182 22.72 0.62 -3.64
C TRP A 182 22.19 -0.05 -4.91
N THR A 183 22.35 0.59 -6.08
CA THR A 183 22.00 -0.03 -7.37
C THR A 183 22.87 -1.26 -7.65
N PHE A 184 24.18 -1.16 -7.36
CA PHE A 184 25.09 -2.28 -7.48
C PHE A 184 24.76 -3.42 -6.51
N PHE A 185 24.47 -3.08 -5.24
CA PHE A 185 24.05 -4.05 -4.23
C PHE A 185 22.76 -4.78 -4.62
N LEU A 186 21.73 -4.06 -5.07
CA LEU A 186 20.48 -4.64 -5.56
C LEU A 186 20.73 -5.58 -6.78
N GLY A 187 21.59 -5.17 -7.70
CA GLY A 187 21.98 -6.01 -8.83
C GLY A 187 22.62 -7.34 -8.40
N ILE A 188 23.49 -7.32 -7.38
CA ILE A 188 24.07 -8.53 -6.80
C ILE A 188 22.98 -9.40 -6.15
N CYS A 189 22.09 -8.82 -5.36
CA CYS A 189 21.01 -9.55 -4.70
C CYS A 189 20.09 -10.25 -5.70
N ILE A 190 19.71 -9.57 -6.79
CA ILE A 190 18.88 -10.14 -7.86
C ILE A 190 19.60 -11.29 -8.54
N LYS A 191 20.88 -11.12 -8.90
CA LYS A 191 21.69 -12.16 -9.52
C LYS A 191 21.82 -13.39 -8.61
N TYR A 192 22.08 -13.18 -7.34
CA TYR A 192 22.21 -14.27 -6.37
C TYR A 192 20.89 -15.05 -6.17
N ASN A 193 19.77 -14.34 -6.15
CA ASN A 193 18.44 -14.96 -6.02
C ASN A 193 18.08 -15.81 -7.26
N ASN A 194 18.40 -15.34 -8.46
CA ASN A 194 18.20 -16.09 -9.69
C ASN A 194 19.06 -17.38 -9.74
N ILE A 195 20.30 -17.32 -9.27
CA ILE A 195 21.18 -18.51 -9.18
C ILE A 195 20.55 -19.57 -8.24
N ASN A 196 20.01 -19.17 -7.09
CA ASN A 196 19.35 -20.08 -6.16
C ASN A 196 18.10 -20.74 -6.77
N ILE A 197 17.32 -20.00 -7.52
CA ILE A 197 16.12 -20.52 -8.21
C ILE A 197 16.51 -21.53 -9.28
N ASP A 198 17.55 -21.28 -10.05
CA ASP A 198 18.02 -22.19 -11.10
C ASP A 198 18.61 -23.48 -10.53
N ILE A 199 19.32 -23.42 -9.41
CA ILE A 199 19.81 -24.59 -8.67
C ILE A 199 18.64 -25.42 -8.14
N LEU A 200 17.62 -24.77 -7.54
CA LEU A 200 16.41 -25.46 -7.06
C LEU A 200 15.64 -26.15 -8.18
N LYS A 201 15.54 -25.54 -9.36
CA LYS A 201 14.88 -26.14 -10.53
C LYS A 201 15.66 -27.33 -11.13
N GLN A 202 16.98 -27.41 -10.91
CA GLN A 202 17.80 -28.55 -11.35
C GLN A 202 17.74 -29.73 -10.36
N LEU A 203 17.33 -29.49 -9.12
CA LEU A 203 17.20 -30.50 -8.06
C LEU A 203 15.79 -31.09 -7.94
N LEU A 204 14.80 -30.49 -8.57
CA LEU A 204 13.41 -30.95 -8.68
C LEU A 204 13.13 -31.59 -10.04
#